data_4f06f7e40e9c75ebc5d724fc702d51ad
#
_entry.id   4f06f7e40e9c75ebc5d724fc702d51ad
#
_cell.length_a   1.000
_cell.length_b   1.000
_cell.length_c   1.000
_cell.angle_alpha   90.00
_cell.angle_beta   90.00
_cell.angle_gamma   90.00
#
_symmetry.space_group_name_H-M   'P 1'
#
loop_
_entity.id
_entity.type
_entity.pdbx_description
1 polymer ?
#
loop_
_entity_poly.entity_id
_entity_poly.type
_entity_poly.pdbx_seq_one_letter_code
_entity_poly.pdbx_strand_id
1 'polypeptide(L)'
;MKGCVEDDPSRLDTPDQLVNLLRSAGFLPLFSNTIPGFSVEEHTLAEHWWTGEDSDPWQWRHVLSSHPEIAYGKFFGKKAGFIHKDWFPVFANYRRNGYDFDALYDDGLAPYKWKNTMDLFSLDDALIDKVIPASEVANEGIKSDLQMRTYLIIYDFRQKRNKKGELYGWHLAQLSTPETKWGYDYTTSSYAENPLISWKKIQDNVMSRFPEADDKEVWSLLGMRVLSHEPIQF
;
A
#
# COMPACT_ATOMS: atom_id res chain seq x y z
N MET A 1 -1.39 -0.38 22.33
CA MET A 1 -1.99 -1.08 21.18
C MET A 1 -3.41 -1.52 21.53
N LYS A 2 -4.32 -1.37 20.57
CA LYS A 2 -5.70 -1.87 20.70
C LYS A 2 -5.71 -3.26 20.06
N GLY A 3 -5.43 -4.32 20.80
CA GLY A 3 -5.59 -5.70 20.30
C GLY A 3 -7.01 -6.19 20.45
N CYS A 4 -7.36 -7.30 19.77
CA CYS A 4 -8.57 -8.06 20.05
C CYS A 4 -8.43 -8.85 21.36
N VAL A 5 -9.53 -9.43 21.83
CA VAL A 5 -9.53 -10.37 22.96
C VAL A 5 -9.24 -11.80 22.46
N GLU A 6 -8.82 -12.67 23.38
CA GLU A 6 -8.38 -14.03 23.04
C GLU A 6 -9.45 -14.89 22.35
N ASP A 7 -10.72 -14.72 22.72
CA ASP A 7 -11.87 -15.46 22.17
C ASP A 7 -12.59 -14.72 21.00
N ASP A 8 -11.98 -13.69 20.42
CA ASP A 8 -12.59 -12.96 19.31
C ASP A 8 -12.62 -13.85 18.04
N PRO A 9 -13.81 -14.12 17.47
CA PRO A 9 -13.94 -14.95 16.28
C PRO A 9 -13.31 -14.34 15.03
N SER A 10 -13.02 -13.05 15.02
CA SER A 10 -12.33 -12.35 13.94
C SER A 10 -10.82 -12.31 14.11
N ARG A 11 -10.28 -12.95 15.16
CA ARG A 11 -8.85 -12.93 15.46
C ARG A 11 -8.02 -13.56 14.35
N LEU A 12 -6.91 -12.90 14.08
CA LEU A 12 -5.88 -13.35 13.16
C LEU A 12 -4.63 -13.80 13.93
N ASP A 13 -4.17 -14.99 13.64
CA ASP A 13 -2.97 -15.60 14.22
C ASP A 13 -1.89 -15.90 13.16
N THR A 14 -2.21 -15.78 11.87
CA THR A 14 -1.31 -16.11 10.76
C THR A 14 -1.42 -15.14 9.59
N PRO A 15 -0.35 -14.99 8.78
CA PRO A 15 -0.39 -14.23 7.54
C PRO A 15 -1.47 -14.70 6.55
N ASP A 16 -1.71 -16.01 6.45
CA ASP A 16 -2.71 -16.59 5.53
C ASP A 16 -4.14 -16.18 5.92
N GLN A 17 -4.43 -16.11 7.21
CA GLN A 17 -5.71 -15.58 7.68
C GLN A 17 -5.88 -14.11 7.31
N LEU A 18 -4.80 -13.31 7.39
CA LEU A 18 -4.84 -11.93 6.94
C LEU A 18 -5.04 -11.82 5.42
N VAL A 19 -4.42 -12.68 4.62
CA VAL A 19 -4.69 -12.73 3.16
C VAL A 19 -6.16 -13.03 2.90
N ASN A 20 -6.76 -13.98 3.61
CA ASN A 20 -8.18 -14.32 3.46
C ASN A 20 -9.09 -13.16 3.88
N LEU A 21 -8.75 -12.45 4.95
CA LEU A 21 -9.48 -11.24 5.36
C LEU A 21 -9.36 -10.16 4.27
N LEU A 22 -8.16 -9.93 3.72
CA LEU A 22 -7.93 -8.94 2.67
C LEU A 22 -8.65 -9.27 1.35
N ARG A 23 -8.81 -10.55 1.00
CA ARG A 23 -9.64 -10.95 -0.15
C ARG A 23 -11.10 -10.49 0.02
N SER A 24 -11.63 -10.54 1.21
CA SER A 24 -13.00 -10.12 1.50
C SER A 24 -13.11 -8.63 1.79
N ALA A 25 -12.22 -8.05 2.59
CA ALA A 25 -12.25 -6.65 3.00
C ALA A 25 -11.68 -5.70 1.93
N GLY A 26 -10.78 -6.21 1.10
CA GLY A 26 -10.12 -5.46 0.03
C GLY A 26 -8.83 -4.77 0.47
N PHE A 27 -8.83 -4.11 1.62
CA PHE A 27 -7.69 -3.36 2.13
C PHE A 27 -7.83 -3.06 3.63
N LEU A 28 -6.70 -2.98 4.33
CA LEU A 28 -6.66 -2.65 5.76
C LEU A 28 -5.37 -1.88 6.11
N PRO A 29 -5.45 -0.81 6.92
CA PRO A 29 -4.29 -0.25 7.62
C PRO A 29 -3.66 -1.29 8.55
N LEU A 30 -2.34 -1.17 8.77
CA LEU A 30 -1.64 -2.04 9.71
C LEU A 30 -2.01 -1.72 11.17
N PHE A 31 -2.06 -0.44 11.52
CA PHE A 31 -2.32 0.03 12.87
C PHE A 31 -3.71 0.63 13.03
N SER A 32 -4.21 0.58 14.24
CA SER A 32 -5.49 1.15 14.63
C SER A 32 -5.59 2.65 14.27
N ASN A 33 -6.79 3.08 14.01
CA ASN A 33 -7.12 4.41 13.54
C ASN A 33 -8.45 4.88 14.13
N THR A 34 -9.08 5.90 13.56
CA THR A 34 -10.34 6.44 14.06
C THR A 34 -11.55 5.56 13.74
N ILE A 35 -11.43 4.68 12.72
CA ILE A 35 -12.53 3.77 12.32
C ILE A 35 -12.36 2.44 13.06
N PRO A 36 -13.23 2.10 14.01
CA PRO A 36 -13.13 0.87 14.81
C PRO A 36 -13.17 -0.39 13.93
N GLY A 37 -12.30 -1.35 14.22
CA GLY A 37 -12.17 -2.61 13.48
C GLY A 37 -11.48 -2.49 12.12
N PHE A 38 -11.18 -1.28 11.64
CA PHE A 38 -10.54 -1.07 10.35
C PHE A 38 -9.02 -1.06 10.46
N SER A 39 -8.44 -2.11 11.03
CA SER A 39 -6.98 -2.30 11.06
C SER A 39 -6.60 -3.73 11.37
N VAL A 40 -5.39 -4.15 10.97
CA VAL A 40 -4.83 -5.45 11.35
C VAL A 40 -4.63 -5.53 12.86
N GLU A 41 -4.18 -4.44 13.49
CA GLU A 41 -3.92 -4.39 14.94
C GLU A 41 -5.16 -4.77 15.76
N GLU A 42 -6.35 -4.37 15.35
CA GLU A 42 -7.59 -4.64 16.06
C GLU A 42 -8.11 -6.09 15.90
N HIS A 43 -7.54 -6.83 14.95
CA HIS A 43 -7.83 -8.25 14.72
C HIS A 43 -6.72 -9.18 15.25
N THR A 44 -5.75 -8.68 15.98
CA THR A 44 -4.61 -9.45 16.49
C THR A 44 -4.41 -9.22 17.98
N LEU A 45 -3.83 -10.19 18.68
CA LEU A 45 -3.52 -10.03 20.11
C LEU A 45 -2.39 -9.00 20.32
N ALA A 46 -2.57 -8.10 21.27
CA ALA A 46 -1.59 -7.06 21.58
C ALA A 46 -0.23 -7.63 22.02
N GLU A 47 -0.25 -8.79 22.67
CA GLU A 47 0.94 -9.49 23.16
C GLU A 47 1.77 -10.15 22.06
N HIS A 48 1.19 -10.39 20.87
CA HIS A 48 1.91 -10.96 19.73
C HIS A 48 2.80 -9.93 19.00
N TRP A 49 2.57 -8.64 19.20
CA TRP A 49 3.31 -7.58 18.52
C TRP A 49 4.73 -7.43 19.07
N TRP A 50 5.69 -7.29 18.17
CA TRP A 50 7.10 -7.04 18.44
C TRP A 50 7.84 -8.20 19.09
N THR A 51 7.28 -9.38 19.05
CA THR A 51 7.88 -10.60 19.61
C THR A 51 8.97 -11.18 18.71
N GLY A 52 8.87 -10.95 17.41
CA GLY A 52 9.72 -11.59 16.40
C GLY A 52 9.33 -13.02 16.06
N GLU A 53 8.25 -13.54 16.67
CA GLU A 53 7.72 -14.88 16.43
C GLU A 53 6.85 -14.91 15.16
N ASP A 54 6.47 -16.13 14.71
CA ASP A 54 5.62 -16.29 13.52
C ASP A 54 4.22 -15.67 13.69
N SER A 55 3.72 -15.59 14.91
CA SER A 55 2.46 -14.93 15.25
C SER A 55 2.53 -13.41 15.31
N ASP A 56 3.72 -12.81 15.16
CA ASP A 56 3.91 -11.36 15.25
C ASP A 56 3.41 -10.66 13.97
N PRO A 57 2.31 -9.85 14.05
CA PRO A 57 1.77 -9.16 12.89
C PRO A 57 2.76 -8.16 12.26
N TRP A 58 3.74 -7.67 13.04
CA TRP A 58 4.81 -6.85 12.50
C TRP A 58 5.74 -7.64 11.57
N GLN A 59 5.94 -8.93 11.79
CA GLN A 59 6.73 -9.79 10.91
C GLN A 59 5.95 -10.18 9.64
N TRP A 60 4.61 -10.29 9.71
CA TRP A 60 3.78 -10.67 8.56
C TRP A 60 3.98 -9.75 7.34
N ARG A 61 4.30 -8.48 7.55
CA ARG A 61 4.61 -7.56 6.45
C ARG A 61 5.78 -8.02 5.58
N HIS A 62 6.73 -8.78 6.13
CA HIS A 62 7.86 -9.32 5.38
C HIS A 62 7.41 -10.39 4.39
N VAL A 63 6.51 -11.24 4.80
CA VAL A 63 5.93 -12.31 3.96
C VAL A 63 4.92 -11.72 2.97
N LEU A 64 4.03 -10.86 3.46
CA LEU A 64 2.91 -10.34 2.67
C LEU A 64 3.33 -9.32 1.62
N SER A 65 4.43 -8.59 1.80
CA SER A 65 4.91 -7.66 0.77
C SER A 65 5.30 -8.38 -0.53
N SER A 66 5.85 -9.60 -0.43
CA SER A 66 6.17 -10.43 -1.60
C SER A 66 5.01 -11.32 -2.07
N HIS A 67 3.89 -11.37 -1.32
CA HIS A 67 2.74 -12.19 -1.70
C HIS A 67 2.12 -11.70 -3.02
N PRO A 68 1.79 -12.60 -3.99
CA PRO A 68 1.36 -12.20 -5.33
C PRO A 68 0.02 -11.43 -5.36
N GLU A 69 -0.81 -11.56 -4.34
CA GLU A 69 -2.11 -10.91 -4.27
C GLU A 69 -2.13 -9.63 -3.42
N ILE A 70 -1.03 -9.26 -2.76
CA ILE A 70 -1.02 -8.18 -1.78
C ILE A 70 -0.03 -7.07 -2.17
N ALA A 71 -0.48 -5.82 -2.13
CA ALA A 71 0.40 -4.66 -2.05
C ALA A 71 0.57 -4.25 -0.59
N TYR A 72 1.80 -3.98 -0.20
CA TYR A 72 2.14 -3.37 1.08
C TYR A 72 2.80 -2.02 0.86
N GLY A 73 2.41 -1.01 1.64
CA GLY A 73 2.96 0.34 1.52
C GLY A 73 2.26 1.35 2.42
N LYS A 74 2.67 2.61 2.31
CA LYS A 74 2.11 3.74 3.07
C LYS A 74 0.86 4.32 2.39
N PHE A 75 -0.21 3.56 2.33
CA PHE A 75 -1.43 3.91 1.58
C PHE A 75 -2.50 4.67 2.39
N PHE A 76 -2.40 4.70 3.72
CA PHE A 76 -3.45 5.15 4.63
C PHE A 76 -3.00 6.39 5.40
N GLY A 77 -3.17 7.60 4.84
CA GLY A 77 -2.67 8.82 5.47
C GLY A 77 -1.16 8.77 5.76
N LYS A 78 -0.36 8.22 4.85
CA LYS A 78 1.08 7.93 4.98
C LYS A 78 1.43 6.86 6.03
N LYS A 79 0.43 6.17 6.56
CA LYS A 79 0.62 4.99 7.42
C LYS A 79 0.63 3.71 6.57
N ALA A 80 1.32 2.69 7.08
CA ALA A 80 1.44 1.40 6.41
C ALA A 80 0.14 0.59 6.47
N GLY A 81 -0.06 -0.24 5.46
CA GLY A 81 -1.16 -1.18 5.38
C GLY A 81 -1.13 -1.97 4.08
N PHE A 82 -2.19 -2.73 3.85
CA PHE A 82 -2.30 -3.70 2.79
C PHE A 82 -3.47 -3.38 1.87
N ILE A 83 -3.27 -3.59 0.56
CA ILE A 83 -4.33 -3.55 -0.45
C ILE A 83 -4.28 -4.89 -1.21
N HIS A 84 -5.42 -5.59 -1.28
CA HIS A 84 -5.56 -6.78 -2.12
C HIS A 84 -5.52 -6.39 -3.60
N LYS A 85 -4.94 -7.23 -4.44
CA LYS A 85 -4.72 -6.95 -5.87
C LYS A 85 -5.99 -6.52 -6.59
N ASP A 86 -7.15 -7.12 -6.29
CA ASP A 86 -8.42 -6.81 -6.96
C ASP A 86 -8.93 -5.38 -6.69
N TRP A 87 -8.46 -4.77 -5.61
CA TRP A 87 -8.76 -3.39 -5.26
C TRP A 87 -7.68 -2.40 -5.74
N PHE A 88 -6.50 -2.90 -6.09
CA PHE A 88 -5.39 -2.03 -6.43
C PHE A 88 -5.65 -1.15 -7.66
N PRO A 89 -6.23 -1.64 -8.78
CA PRO A 89 -6.58 -0.80 -9.93
C PRO A 89 -7.56 0.32 -9.58
N VAL A 90 -8.52 0.06 -8.67
CA VAL A 90 -9.48 1.08 -8.19
C VAL A 90 -8.75 2.19 -7.41
N PHE A 91 -7.81 1.82 -6.53
CA PHE A 91 -6.96 2.79 -5.83
C PHE A 91 -6.06 3.55 -6.80
N ALA A 92 -5.45 2.86 -7.77
CA ALA A 92 -4.58 3.47 -8.77
C ALA A 92 -5.34 4.51 -9.59
N ASN A 93 -6.51 4.16 -10.12
CA ASN A 93 -7.36 5.09 -10.87
C ASN A 93 -7.70 6.35 -10.06
N TYR A 94 -8.22 6.16 -8.84
CA TYR A 94 -8.58 7.29 -7.99
C TYR A 94 -7.38 8.19 -7.66
N ARG A 95 -6.27 7.62 -7.21
CA ARG A 95 -5.13 8.37 -6.67
C ARG A 95 -4.22 8.97 -7.71
N ARG A 96 -4.17 8.35 -8.88
CA ARG A 96 -3.41 8.80 -10.04
C ARG A 96 -4.25 9.68 -10.98
N ASN A 97 -5.56 9.75 -10.77
CA ASN A 97 -6.50 10.42 -11.67
C ASN A 97 -6.44 9.91 -13.12
N GLY A 98 -6.21 8.60 -13.28
CA GLY A 98 -6.05 7.98 -14.59
C GLY A 98 -4.70 8.27 -15.28
N TYR A 99 -3.75 8.93 -14.59
CA TYR A 99 -2.44 9.25 -15.15
C TYR A 99 -1.40 8.17 -14.88
N ASP A 100 -0.65 7.82 -15.91
CA ASP A 100 0.68 7.26 -15.75
C ASP A 100 1.62 8.31 -15.21
N PHE A 101 2.74 7.88 -14.62
CA PHE A 101 3.64 8.84 -14.00
C PHE A 101 4.26 9.81 -15.01
N ASP A 102 4.67 9.33 -16.19
CA ASP A 102 5.28 10.16 -17.22
C ASP A 102 4.27 11.17 -17.77
N ALA A 103 3.04 10.75 -18.09
CA ALA A 103 1.97 11.66 -18.50
C ALA A 103 1.66 12.70 -17.42
N LEU A 104 1.63 12.31 -16.13
CA LEU A 104 1.45 13.24 -15.01
C LEU A 104 2.56 14.29 -14.95
N TYR A 105 3.81 13.87 -15.22
CA TYR A 105 4.96 14.77 -15.22
C TYR A 105 4.96 15.71 -16.43
N ASP A 106 4.69 15.18 -17.61
CA ASP A 106 4.65 15.95 -18.86
C ASP A 106 3.57 17.03 -18.83
N ASP A 107 2.45 16.75 -18.17
CA ASP A 107 1.38 17.74 -17.90
C ASP A 107 1.74 18.76 -16.78
N GLY A 108 2.96 18.67 -16.21
CA GLY A 108 3.41 19.61 -15.16
C GLY A 108 2.76 19.41 -13.79
N LEU A 109 2.06 18.29 -13.57
CA LEU A 109 1.34 17.98 -12.33
C LEU A 109 2.22 17.28 -11.29
N ALA A 110 3.37 16.71 -11.70
CA ALA A 110 4.32 16.08 -10.80
C ALA A 110 5.59 16.93 -10.61
N PRO A 111 6.11 17.04 -9.37
CA PRO A 111 7.37 17.74 -9.14
C PRO A 111 8.56 17.00 -9.74
N TYR A 112 9.59 17.75 -10.20
CA TYR A 112 10.84 17.19 -10.73
C TYR A 112 11.50 16.16 -9.79
N LYS A 113 11.41 16.37 -8.47
CA LYS A 113 11.94 15.42 -7.48
C LYS A 113 11.26 14.05 -7.52
N TRP A 114 9.98 14.00 -7.90
CA TRP A 114 9.28 12.73 -8.10
C TRP A 114 9.76 12.05 -9.38
N LYS A 115 9.96 12.80 -10.46
CA LYS A 115 10.48 12.28 -11.74
C LYS A 115 11.84 11.61 -11.53
N ASN A 116 12.79 12.30 -10.88
CA ASN A 116 14.09 11.72 -10.56
C ASN A 116 14.01 10.43 -9.74
N THR A 117 12.99 10.31 -8.89
CA THR A 117 12.77 9.09 -8.10
C THR A 117 12.17 7.99 -8.96
N MET A 118 11.18 8.31 -9.79
CA MET A 118 10.53 7.32 -10.66
C MET A 118 11.45 6.85 -11.78
N ASP A 119 12.37 7.69 -12.27
CA ASP A 119 13.39 7.29 -13.25
C ASP A 119 14.29 6.14 -12.77
N LEU A 120 14.46 6.00 -11.45
CA LEU A 120 15.15 4.84 -10.88
C LEU A 120 14.42 3.52 -11.17
N PHE A 121 13.11 3.57 -11.39
CA PHE A 121 12.24 2.42 -11.63
C PHE A 121 11.82 2.29 -13.09
N SER A 122 12.22 3.22 -13.98
CA SER A 122 11.93 3.08 -15.40
C SER A 122 12.62 1.85 -15.95
N LEU A 123 11.89 1.09 -16.76
CA LEU A 123 12.35 -0.12 -17.39
C LEU A 123 13.22 0.28 -18.59
N ASP A 124 14.53 0.10 -18.49
CA ASP A 124 15.31 -0.15 -19.69
C ASP A 124 14.95 -1.54 -20.21
N ASP A 125 14.79 -1.71 -21.51
CA ASP A 125 14.32 -2.92 -22.21
C ASP A 125 15.02 -4.25 -21.81
N ALA A 126 16.01 -4.21 -20.94
CA ALA A 126 16.83 -5.36 -20.53
C ALA A 126 16.63 -5.86 -19.10
N LEU A 127 15.84 -5.21 -18.23
CA LEU A 127 15.74 -5.58 -16.81
C LEU A 127 14.29 -5.70 -16.37
N ILE A 128 13.85 -6.93 -16.31
CA ILE A 128 12.45 -7.33 -16.05
C ILE A 128 11.99 -7.03 -14.63
N ASP A 129 12.70 -6.76 -13.64
CA ASP A 129 12.21 -6.51 -12.27
C ASP A 129 13.08 -5.50 -11.52
N LYS A 130 12.81 -4.21 -11.68
CA LYS A 130 13.57 -3.20 -10.97
C LYS A 130 13.09 -3.06 -9.53
N VAL A 131 13.78 -3.71 -8.63
CA VAL A 131 13.56 -3.67 -7.18
C VAL A 131 14.75 -2.97 -6.53
N ILE A 132 14.51 -1.86 -5.84
CA ILE A 132 15.55 -0.98 -5.31
C ILE A 132 15.44 -0.90 -3.78
N PRO A 133 16.56 -1.05 -3.03
CA PRO A 133 16.54 -0.82 -1.59
C PRO A 133 16.01 0.57 -1.26
N ALA A 134 15.08 0.67 -0.32
CA ALA A 134 14.50 1.96 0.07
C ALA A 134 15.55 2.96 0.61
N SER A 135 16.70 2.46 1.07
CA SER A 135 17.84 3.29 1.49
C SER A 135 18.56 4.00 0.34
N GLU A 136 18.41 3.51 -0.89
CA GLU A 136 19.00 4.09 -2.11
C GLU A 136 18.08 5.11 -2.78
N VAL A 137 16.81 5.10 -2.41
CA VAL A 137 15.82 6.07 -2.88
C VAL A 137 15.84 7.28 -1.95
N ALA A 138 16.14 8.44 -2.50
CA ALA A 138 16.24 9.68 -1.72
C ALA A 138 14.93 10.07 -1.05
N ASN A 139 14.99 10.72 0.09
CA ASN A 139 13.91 11.40 0.81
C ASN A 139 12.65 10.57 1.14
N GLU A 140 12.44 10.32 2.46
CA GLU A 140 11.28 9.60 2.99
C GLU A 140 9.93 10.23 2.63
N GLY A 141 9.86 11.57 2.53
CA GLY A 141 8.65 12.27 2.14
C GLY A 141 8.21 11.91 0.72
N ILE A 142 9.16 11.90 -0.23
CA ILE A 142 8.89 11.56 -1.64
C ILE A 142 8.45 10.09 -1.75
N LYS A 143 9.15 9.17 -1.07
CA LYS A 143 8.75 7.75 -1.04
C LYS A 143 7.33 7.57 -0.51
N SER A 144 7.00 8.28 0.55
CA SER A 144 5.66 8.22 1.15
C SER A 144 4.60 8.81 0.23
N ASP A 145 4.88 9.92 -0.44
CA ASP A 145 3.95 10.55 -1.37
C ASP A 145 3.69 9.67 -2.61
N LEU A 146 4.73 9.06 -3.17
CA LEU A 146 4.61 8.14 -4.30
C LEU A 146 3.88 6.83 -3.93
N GLN A 147 4.08 6.32 -2.71
CA GLN A 147 3.29 5.20 -2.19
C GLN A 147 1.83 5.58 -1.97
N MET A 148 1.56 6.73 -1.33
CA MET A 148 0.19 7.25 -1.19
C MET A 148 -0.54 7.34 -2.53
N ARG A 149 0.18 7.71 -3.59
CA ARG A 149 -0.35 7.78 -4.96
C ARG A 149 -0.27 6.46 -5.73
N THR A 150 0.11 5.39 -5.05
CA THR A 150 0.18 4.04 -5.64
C THR A 150 1.19 3.87 -6.78
N TYR A 151 2.08 4.84 -7.02
CA TYR A 151 3.19 4.68 -7.98
C TYR A 151 4.31 3.79 -7.46
N LEU A 152 4.50 3.71 -6.13
CA LEU A 152 5.45 2.81 -5.49
C LEU A 152 4.75 1.91 -4.47
N ILE A 153 5.28 0.70 -4.33
CA ILE A 153 4.95 -0.27 -3.29
C ILE A 153 6.21 -0.74 -2.58
N ILE A 154 6.08 -1.26 -1.37
CA ILE A 154 7.13 -2.09 -0.77
C ILE A 154 6.93 -3.49 -1.34
N TYR A 155 7.88 -3.91 -2.18
CA TYR A 155 7.82 -5.16 -2.93
C TYR A 155 8.27 -6.36 -2.11
N ASP A 156 9.28 -6.14 -1.25
CA ASP A 156 9.94 -7.21 -0.47
C ASP A 156 10.71 -6.58 0.70
N PHE A 157 11.21 -7.43 1.59
CA PHE A 157 12.15 -7.08 2.64
C PHE A 157 13.37 -8.00 2.58
N ARG A 158 14.57 -7.42 2.51
CA ARG A 158 15.82 -8.19 2.38
C ARG A 158 16.85 -7.80 3.43
N GLN A 159 17.52 -8.78 3.99
CA GLN A 159 18.70 -8.54 4.81
C GLN A 159 19.94 -8.38 3.92
N LYS A 160 20.90 -7.62 4.43
CA LYS A 160 22.21 -7.50 3.79
C LYS A 160 22.97 -8.82 3.89
N ARG A 161 23.84 -9.08 2.89
CA ARG A 161 24.79 -10.19 2.93
C ARG A 161 26.20 -9.65 3.15
N ASN A 162 26.95 -10.30 4.03
CA ASN A 162 28.36 -9.99 4.22
C ASN A 162 29.20 -10.61 3.08
N LYS A 163 30.53 -10.39 3.10
CA LYS A 163 31.46 -10.95 2.10
C LYS A 163 31.47 -12.49 2.04
N LYS A 164 31.00 -13.16 3.08
CA LYS A 164 30.89 -14.62 3.15
C LYS A 164 29.50 -15.13 2.70
N GLY A 165 28.57 -14.24 2.30
CA GLY A 165 27.22 -14.58 1.89
C GLY A 165 26.22 -14.76 3.06
N GLU A 166 26.64 -14.53 4.31
CA GLU A 166 25.80 -14.66 5.50
C GLU A 166 24.88 -13.43 5.62
N LEU A 167 23.61 -13.64 5.96
CA LEU A 167 22.64 -12.58 6.21
C LEU A 167 22.97 -11.86 7.50
N TYR A 168 22.86 -10.53 7.51
CA TYR A 168 23.09 -9.73 8.71
C TYR A 168 22.26 -8.44 8.71
N GLY A 169 22.05 -7.89 9.91
CA GLY A 169 21.34 -6.63 10.12
C GLY A 169 19.82 -6.76 9.98
N TRP A 170 19.15 -5.61 9.98
CA TRP A 170 17.70 -5.52 9.84
C TRP A 170 17.25 -5.79 8.43
N HIS A 171 16.02 -6.26 8.28
CA HIS A 171 15.35 -6.35 7.00
C HIS A 171 15.10 -4.94 6.43
N LEU A 172 15.62 -4.68 5.25
CA LEU A 172 15.48 -3.42 4.53
C LEU A 172 14.35 -3.55 3.51
N ALA A 173 13.42 -2.61 3.53
CA ALA A 173 12.37 -2.55 2.54
C ALA A 173 12.97 -2.37 1.14
N GLN A 174 12.45 -3.13 0.19
CA GLN A 174 12.73 -3.02 -1.23
C GLN A 174 11.52 -2.38 -1.89
N LEU A 175 11.74 -1.32 -2.65
CA LEU A 175 10.70 -0.62 -3.40
C LEU A 175 10.65 -1.11 -4.84
N SER A 176 9.47 -1.11 -5.40
CA SER A 176 9.22 -1.30 -6.83
C SER A 176 7.91 -0.63 -7.24
N THR A 177 7.57 -0.70 -8.52
CA THR A 177 6.27 -0.26 -9.02
C THR A 177 5.26 -1.41 -8.94
N PRO A 178 3.97 -1.14 -8.82
CA PRO A 178 2.94 -2.18 -8.94
C PRO A 178 2.89 -2.77 -10.36
N GLU A 179 3.31 -2.03 -11.38
CA GLU A 179 3.46 -2.51 -12.76
C GLU A 179 4.50 -3.62 -12.86
N THR A 180 5.60 -3.52 -12.10
CA THR A 180 6.57 -4.62 -11.97
C THR A 180 5.95 -5.86 -11.35
N LYS A 181 5.03 -5.68 -10.38
CA LYS A 181 4.42 -6.80 -9.66
C LYS A 181 3.33 -7.51 -10.45
N TRP A 182 2.48 -6.74 -11.16
CA TRP A 182 1.25 -7.27 -11.77
C TRP A 182 1.10 -6.95 -13.26
N GLY A 183 2.02 -6.21 -13.82
CA GLY A 183 1.92 -5.72 -15.20
C GLY A 183 1.15 -4.41 -15.30
N TYR A 184 1.45 -3.68 -16.37
CA TYR A 184 0.84 -2.38 -16.68
C TYR A 184 -0.68 -2.49 -16.88
N ASP A 185 -1.11 -3.38 -17.78
CA ASP A 185 -2.53 -3.53 -18.13
C ASP A 185 -3.41 -3.85 -16.93
N TYR A 186 -2.91 -4.68 -16.02
CA TYR A 186 -3.63 -5.00 -14.80
C TYR A 186 -3.74 -3.80 -13.88
N THR A 187 -2.61 -3.13 -13.61
CA THR A 187 -2.57 -2.00 -12.67
C THR A 187 -3.45 -0.83 -13.13
N THR A 188 -3.53 -0.60 -14.44
CA THR A 188 -4.28 0.50 -15.06
C THR A 188 -5.68 0.13 -15.52
N SER A 189 -6.13 -1.10 -15.28
CA SER A 189 -7.39 -1.64 -15.82
C SER A 189 -8.66 -0.84 -15.46
N SER A 190 -8.60 -0.01 -14.42
CA SER A 190 -9.70 0.89 -14.03
C SER A 190 -9.59 2.31 -14.59
N TYR A 191 -8.57 2.67 -15.38
CA TYR A 191 -8.35 4.04 -15.86
C TYR A 191 -9.43 4.55 -16.83
N ALA A 192 -10.18 3.66 -17.47
CA ALA A 192 -11.32 4.05 -18.28
C ALA A 192 -12.53 4.55 -17.47
N GLU A 193 -12.53 4.31 -16.16
CA GLU A 193 -13.59 4.76 -15.26
C GLU A 193 -13.29 6.16 -14.70
N ASN A 194 -14.32 6.97 -14.45
CA ASN A 194 -14.13 8.24 -13.75
C ASN A 194 -13.53 8.00 -12.35
N PRO A 195 -12.43 8.66 -11.98
CA PRO A 195 -11.75 8.48 -10.68
C PRO A 195 -12.66 8.71 -9.46
N LEU A 196 -13.70 9.53 -9.57
CA LEU A 196 -14.68 9.74 -8.50
C LEU A 196 -15.56 8.50 -8.27
N ILE A 197 -15.82 7.70 -9.31
CA ILE A 197 -16.52 6.41 -9.16
C ILE A 197 -15.62 5.45 -8.38
N SER A 198 -14.34 5.41 -8.70
CA SER A 198 -13.36 4.61 -7.94
C SER A 198 -13.28 5.06 -6.47
N TRP A 199 -13.28 6.37 -6.20
CA TRP A 199 -13.38 6.87 -4.83
C TRP A 199 -14.65 6.38 -4.13
N LYS A 200 -15.80 6.51 -4.79
CA LYS A 200 -17.09 6.06 -4.23
C LYS A 200 -17.07 4.57 -3.88
N LYS A 201 -16.49 3.73 -4.74
CA LYS A 201 -16.32 2.30 -4.45
C LYS A 201 -15.49 2.05 -3.18
N ILE A 202 -14.37 2.77 -3.02
CA ILE A 202 -13.51 2.67 -1.82
C ILE A 202 -14.30 3.08 -0.57
N GLN A 203 -14.97 4.22 -0.62
CA GLN A 203 -15.78 4.76 0.47
C GLN A 203 -16.91 3.78 0.85
N ASP A 204 -17.70 3.32 -0.11
CA ASP A 204 -18.82 2.42 0.12
C ASP A 204 -18.37 1.07 0.70
N ASN A 205 -17.20 0.57 0.27
CA ASN A 205 -16.63 -0.66 0.84
C ASN A 205 -16.34 -0.50 2.34
N VAL A 206 -15.75 0.62 2.75
CA VAL A 206 -15.47 0.88 4.17
C VAL A 206 -16.78 1.07 4.94
N MET A 207 -17.66 1.95 4.47
CA MET A 207 -18.91 2.28 5.15
C MET A 207 -19.82 1.06 5.32
N SER A 208 -19.83 0.13 4.35
CA SER A 208 -20.66 -1.09 4.43
C SER A 208 -20.13 -2.13 5.41
N ARG A 209 -18.81 -2.14 5.67
CA ARG A 209 -18.15 -3.14 6.53
C ARG A 209 -17.91 -2.66 7.94
N PHE A 210 -17.72 -1.36 8.10
CA PHE A 210 -17.40 -0.72 9.37
C PHE A 210 -18.48 0.33 9.68
N PRO A 211 -19.60 -0.08 10.28
CA PRO A 211 -20.80 0.77 10.44
C PRO A 211 -20.60 1.99 11.33
N GLU A 212 -19.52 2.02 12.12
CA GLU A 212 -19.15 3.17 12.93
C GLU A 212 -18.32 4.23 12.14
N ALA A 213 -17.91 3.91 10.91
CA ALA A 213 -17.17 4.84 10.06
C ALA A 213 -18.07 5.96 9.55
N ASP A 214 -17.55 7.18 9.52
CA ASP A 214 -18.19 8.31 8.85
C ASP A 214 -17.38 8.78 7.64
N ASP A 215 -18.02 9.57 6.78
CA ASP A 215 -17.41 10.10 5.55
C ASP A 215 -16.12 10.88 5.82
N LYS A 216 -16.06 11.63 6.91
CA LYS A 216 -14.93 12.47 7.27
C LYS A 216 -13.74 11.64 7.72
N GLU A 217 -13.98 10.57 8.47
CA GLU A 217 -12.94 9.64 8.91
C GLU A 217 -12.37 8.85 7.72
N VAL A 218 -13.26 8.34 6.86
CA VAL A 218 -12.86 7.64 5.63
C VAL A 218 -12.04 8.56 4.73
N TRP A 219 -12.49 9.82 4.56
CA TRP A 219 -11.72 10.81 3.80
C TRP A 219 -10.35 11.11 4.44
N SER A 220 -10.28 11.28 5.75
CA SER A 220 -9.03 11.57 6.46
C SER A 220 -7.98 10.47 6.27
N LEU A 221 -8.42 9.22 6.18
CA LEU A 221 -7.54 8.05 6.11
C LEU A 221 -7.19 7.64 4.66
N LEU A 222 -8.17 7.69 3.78
CA LEU A 222 -8.10 7.16 2.41
C LEU A 222 -8.18 8.22 1.33
N GLY A 223 -8.80 9.35 1.63
CA GLY A 223 -8.96 10.46 0.71
C GLY A 223 -7.63 11.10 0.32
N MET A 224 -7.58 11.63 -0.87
CA MET A 224 -6.43 12.35 -1.38
C MET A 224 -6.87 13.43 -2.34
N ARG A 225 -6.20 14.59 -2.26
CA ARG A 225 -6.38 15.60 -3.29
C ARG A 225 -5.82 15.08 -4.62
N VAL A 226 -6.70 14.96 -5.58
CA VAL A 226 -6.34 14.57 -6.94
C VAL A 226 -5.50 15.69 -7.58
N LEU A 227 -4.46 15.31 -8.29
CA LEU A 227 -3.65 16.24 -9.09
C LEU A 227 -4.37 16.48 -10.42
N SER A 228 -4.76 17.72 -10.66
CA SER A 228 -5.40 18.17 -11.90
C SER A 228 -5.14 19.65 -12.10
N HIS A 229 -5.17 20.12 -13.34
CA HIS A 229 -5.10 21.56 -13.66
C HIS A 229 -6.33 22.31 -13.17
N GLU A 230 -7.48 21.65 -13.15
CA GLU A 230 -8.72 22.19 -12.62
C GLU A 230 -9.07 21.56 -11.27
N PRO A 231 -9.57 22.32 -10.30
CA PRO A 231 -10.04 21.76 -9.04
C PRO A 231 -11.27 20.88 -9.32
N ILE A 232 -11.18 19.60 -8.98
CA ILE A 232 -12.33 18.71 -9.00
C ILE A 232 -13.29 19.19 -7.91
N GLN A 233 -14.49 19.62 -8.28
CA GLN A 233 -15.55 19.93 -7.34
C GLN A 233 -16.16 18.62 -6.85
N PHE A 234 -16.10 18.42 -5.52
CA PHE A 234 -16.72 17.29 -4.82
C PHE A 234 -18.15 17.62 -4.46
#